data_a7bbaf47148273e088220c77dbd665ee
#
_entry.id   a7bbaf47148273e088220c77dbd665ee
#
_cell.length_a   1.000
_cell.length_b   1.000
_cell.length_c   1.000
_cell.angle_alpha   90.00
_cell.angle_beta   90.00
_cell.angle_gamma   90.00
#
_symmetry.space_group_name_H-M   'P 1'
#
loop_
_entity.id
_entity.type
_entity.pdbx_description
1 polymer ?
#
loop_
_entity_poly.entity_id
_entity_poly.type
_entity_poly.pdbx_seq_one_letter_code
_entity_poly.pdbx_strand_id
1 'polypeptide(L)'
;CADLGFRSHDVITCRMYVDKLGLYKTTKEEGLDEGKRQYISNALVNKRMSESTLFEHWSRGNDLLFTDFRFDSFALNRAENGFHPALSAHLTTHSMAIYDFQLVEGRLWNDSIDEAFTKNSFKVIINETAKRVYGIKDITKDKLQPEEPHYASSSLPDFYNPPCEIVGVIKDFNVRHLSQSIQPVVIYYHDASIGGIYTVTASYKHENKAKVIDFLRRLYEESTGRTDFEYTLIEDELQKMYREDRQVVNIYTLFAGIAIFISSLGLLSISLFDIRQRYREIGLRKVNGAQAKDIYPLLIKKYLSVMGVATLLSIPLSWIAITLYLQDFAHKAPLTFDLFAVAVAITTAISLLTIIRQISKAANINPASIMKNE
;
A
#
# COMPACT_ATOMS: atom_id res chain seq x y z
N CYS A 1 -8.08 1.92 -6.51
CA CYS A 1 -7.26 1.98 -5.28
C CYS A 1 -7.98 1.16 -4.23
N ALA A 2 -7.25 0.35 -3.46
CA ALA A 2 -7.84 -0.35 -2.33
C ALA A 2 -8.27 0.68 -1.27
N ASP A 3 -9.40 0.45 -0.60
CA ASP A 3 -9.82 1.24 0.54
C ASP A 3 -8.87 0.93 1.71
N LEU A 4 -8.08 1.90 2.12
CA LEU A 4 -7.13 1.76 3.22
C LEU A 4 -7.80 1.95 4.60
N GLY A 5 -9.06 2.37 4.64
CA GLY A 5 -9.81 2.68 5.86
C GLY A 5 -9.50 4.07 6.43
N PHE A 6 -8.73 4.90 5.72
CA PHE A 6 -8.44 6.29 6.07
C PHE A 6 -8.13 7.13 4.83
N ARG A 7 -8.20 8.46 4.97
CA ARG A 7 -7.87 9.41 3.90
C ARG A 7 -6.36 9.45 3.68
N SER A 8 -5.90 9.00 2.51
CA SER A 8 -4.49 8.95 2.13
C SER A 8 -4.08 9.99 1.08
N HIS A 9 -5.04 10.61 0.41
CA HIS A 9 -4.81 11.61 -0.62
C HIS A 9 -5.05 13.02 -0.10
N ASP A 10 -4.35 13.99 -0.67
CA ASP A 10 -4.43 15.40 -0.31
C ASP A 10 -4.11 15.67 1.19
N VAL A 11 -3.19 14.87 1.74
CA VAL A 11 -2.64 15.04 3.08
C VAL A 11 -1.14 15.28 2.98
N ILE A 12 -0.69 16.38 3.58
CA ILE A 12 0.71 16.81 3.62
C ILE A 12 1.18 16.85 5.08
N THR A 13 2.41 16.40 5.27
CA THR A 13 3.09 16.52 6.55
C THR A 13 4.45 17.19 6.34
N CYS A 14 4.85 18.06 7.23
CA CYS A 14 6.16 18.71 7.19
C CYS A 14 6.71 18.91 8.59
N ARG A 15 8.03 18.84 8.72
CA ARG A 15 8.70 19.13 9.97
C ARG A 15 8.85 20.64 10.13
N MET A 16 8.38 21.15 11.26
CA MET A 16 8.55 22.55 11.67
C MET A 16 9.58 22.71 12.80
N TYR A 17 10.23 21.61 13.16
CA TYR A 17 11.27 21.59 14.18
C TYR A 17 12.65 21.74 13.55
N VAL A 18 13.46 22.57 14.15
CA VAL A 18 14.86 22.73 13.81
C VAL A 18 15.69 22.09 14.92
N ASP A 19 16.55 21.18 14.53
CA ASP A 19 17.48 20.52 15.45
C ASP A 19 18.24 21.56 16.28
N LYS A 20 18.51 21.23 17.56
CA LYS A 20 19.18 22.09 18.55
C LYS A 20 20.41 22.86 18.02
N LEU A 21 21.13 22.28 17.09
CA LEU A 21 22.30 22.88 16.45
C LEU A 21 22.00 24.08 15.52
N GLY A 22 20.83 24.08 14.85
CA GLY A 22 20.43 25.16 13.93
C GLY A 22 19.91 26.40 14.65
N LEU A 23 19.13 26.20 15.71
CA LEU A 23 18.66 27.29 16.58
C LEU A 23 19.79 27.95 17.39
N TYR A 24 20.85 27.20 17.72
CA TYR A 24 21.95 27.68 18.51
C TYR A 24 22.75 28.82 17.86
N LYS A 25 22.81 28.89 16.55
CA LYS A 25 23.51 29.97 15.82
C LYS A 25 22.82 31.32 15.92
N THR A 26 21.49 31.30 15.77
CA THR A 26 20.67 32.53 15.89
C THR A 26 20.41 32.96 17.32
N THR A 27 20.48 32.04 18.29
CA THR A 27 20.19 32.30 19.71
C THR A 27 21.27 33.05 20.46
N LYS A 28 22.50 32.81 20.12
CA LYS A 28 23.59 33.56 20.75
C LYS A 28 23.56 35.06 20.47
N GLU A 29 22.98 35.44 19.30
CA GLU A 29 22.90 36.83 18.87
C GLU A 29 21.73 37.61 19.51
N GLU A 30 20.65 36.92 19.92
CA GLU A 30 19.44 37.60 20.43
C GLU A 30 19.19 37.39 21.95
N GLY A 31 20.00 36.60 22.63
CA GLY A 31 19.91 36.41 24.11
C GLY A 31 18.60 35.72 24.57
N LEU A 32 17.88 35.08 23.69
CA LEU A 32 16.65 34.36 24.02
C LEU A 32 16.92 32.90 24.42
N ASP A 33 16.30 32.45 25.50
CA ASP A 33 16.32 31.04 25.93
C ASP A 33 15.64 30.13 24.92
N GLU A 34 16.16 28.90 24.73
CA GLU A 34 15.65 27.90 23.79
C GLU A 34 14.12 27.66 23.95
N GLY A 35 13.63 27.58 25.19
CA GLY A 35 12.21 27.41 25.49
C GLY A 35 11.35 28.59 25.03
N LYS A 36 11.82 29.83 25.14
CA LYS A 36 11.09 31.00 24.68
C LYS A 36 10.98 31.06 23.16
N ARG A 37 11.95 30.57 22.44
CA ARG A 37 11.94 30.56 20.98
C ARG A 37 11.03 29.52 20.44
N GLN A 38 11.06 28.34 20.99
CA GLN A 38 10.12 27.29 20.62
C GLN A 38 8.68 27.75 20.85
N TYR A 39 8.44 28.46 21.96
CA TYR A 39 7.13 29.05 22.24
C TYR A 39 6.73 30.10 21.19
N ILE A 40 7.64 31.00 20.81
CA ILE A 40 7.37 32.05 19.80
C ILE A 40 7.13 31.41 18.43
N SER A 41 7.95 30.45 18.04
CA SER A 41 7.81 29.72 16.78
C SER A 41 6.46 28.98 16.74
N ASN A 42 6.10 28.31 17.82
CA ASN A 42 4.84 27.62 17.96
C ASN A 42 3.63 28.55 17.86
N ALA A 43 3.69 29.70 18.52
CA ALA A 43 2.64 30.71 18.46
C ALA A 43 2.46 31.27 17.02
N LEU A 44 3.57 31.51 16.32
CA LEU A 44 3.56 31.96 14.94
C LEU A 44 2.93 30.93 14.02
N VAL A 45 3.37 29.67 14.08
CA VAL A 45 2.81 28.58 13.27
C VAL A 45 1.32 28.43 13.52
N ASN A 46 0.87 28.38 14.77
CA ASN A 46 -0.54 28.30 15.12
C ASN A 46 -1.34 29.46 14.54
N LYS A 47 -0.87 30.68 14.72
CA LYS A 47 -1.56 31.86 14.19
C LYS A 47 -1.69 31.80 12.67
N ARG A 48 -0.61 31.54 11.95
CA ARG A 48 -0.62 31.49 10.48
C ARG A 48 -1.47 30.34 9.94
N MET A 49 -1.41 29.18 10.56
CA MET A 49 -2.23 28.02 10.17
C MET A 49 -3.71 28.28 10.42
N SER A 50 -4.08 28.87 11.55
CA SER A 50 -5.48 29.20 11.90
C SER A 50 -6.08 30.31 11.00
N GLU A 51 -5.27 31.25 10.54
CA GLU A 51 -5.71 32.33 9.65
C GLU A 51 -5.85 31.88 8.20
N SER A 52 -5.28 30.70 7.85
CA SER A 52 -5.23 30.20 6.47
C SER A 52 -6.51 29.45 6.09
N THR A 53 -7.09 29.79 4.94
CA THR A 53 -8.23 29.06 4.34
C THR A 53 -7.82 27.96 3.36
N LEU A 54 -6.51 27.66 3.25
CA LEU A 54 -6.00 26.67 2.32
C LEU A 54 -6.21 25.24 2.81
N PHE A 55 -6.39 25.07 4.12
CA PHE A 55 -6.52 23.77 4.78
C PHE A 55 -7.97 23.47 5.13
N GLU A 56 -8.35 22.20 5.02
CA GLU A 56 -9.63 21.71 5.52
C GLU A 56 -9.51 21.43 7.03
N HIS A 57 -8.47 20.67 7.36
CA HIS A 57 -8.07 20.37 8.73
C HIS A 57 -6.56 20.44 8.84
N TRP A 58 -6.05 20.80 9.99
CA TRP A 58 -4.63 20.75 10.27
C TRP A 58 -4.41 20.41 11.75
N SER A 59 -3.28 19.76 12.01
CA SER A 59 -2.82 19.38 13.33
C SER A 59 -1.35 19.67 13.48
N ARG A 60 -0.91 19.77 14.71
CA ARG A 60 0.49 19.84 15.08
C ARG A 60 0.81 18.73 16.08
N GLY A 61 1.95 18.09 15.94
CA GLY A 61 2.36 16.99 16.81
C GLY A 61 3.22 16.00 16.07
N ASN A 62 3.33 14.80 16.61
CA ASN A 62 4.05 13.70 15.96
C ASN A 62 3.10 12.84 15.10
N ASP A 63 2.23 13.46 14.32
CA ASP A 63 1.13 12.80 13.63
C ASP A 63 1.54 12.10 12.32
N LEU A 64 2.74 11.52 12.27
CA LEU A 64 3.21 10.74 11.12
C LEU A 64 2.64 9.32 11.18
N LEU A 65 1.49 9.11 10.54
CA LEU A 65 0.73 7.85 10.56
C LEU A 65 1.55 6.63 10.12
N PHE A 66 2.62 6.79 9.35
CA PHE A 66 3.39 5.66 8.79
C PHE A 66 4.77 5.47 9.43
N THR A 67 5.31 6.47 10.10
CA THR A 67 6.68 6.43 10.63
C THR A 67 6.74 6.31 12.14
N ASP A 68 5.71 6.74 12.86
CA ASP A 68 5.72 6.88 14.31
C ASP A 68 4.94 5.79 15.08
N PHE A 69 4.45 4.77 14.36
CA PHE A 69 3.87 3.61 15.04
C PHE A 69 4.95 2.82 15.78
N ARG A 70 4.77 2.68 17.08
CA ARG A 70 5.59 1.80 17.93
C ARG A 70 4.90 0.47 18.11
N PHE A 71 5.70 -0.54 18.45
CA PHE A 71 5.17 -1.80 18.93
C PHE A 71 5.15 -1.77 20.44
N ASP A 72 3.95 -1.79 21.00
CA ASP A 72 3.72 -1.90 22.44
C ASP A 72 2.89 -3.16 22.71
N SER A 73 2.92 -3.64 23.93
CA SER A 73 2.12 -4.79 24.37
C SER A 73 1.09 -4.34 25.38
N PHE A 74 -0.13 -4.85 25.25
CA PHE A 74 -1.24 -4.54 26.12
C PHE A 74 -1.92 -5.80 26.62
N ALA A 75 -2.49 -5.71 27.81
CA ALA A 75 -3.35 -6.73 28.40
C ALA A 75 -4.71 -6.13 28.79
N LEU A 76 -5.76 -6.94 28.72
CA LEU A 76 -7.08 -6.53 29.17
C LEU A 76 -7.16 -6.58 30.71
N ASN A 77 -7.63 -5.52 31.35
CA ASN A 77 -7.96 -5.47 32.78
C ASN A 77 -6.89 -6.06 33.75
N ARG A 78 -5.57 -5.82 33.46
CA ARG A 78 -4.42 -6.40 34.20
C ARG A 78 -4.28 -7.91 34.14
N ALA A 79 -4.82 -8.49 33.15
CA ALA A 79 -4.58 -9.77 32.52
C ALA A 79 -4.21 -11.02 33.32
N GLU A 80 -5.16 -11.91 33.32
CA GLU A 80 -4.91 -13.34 33.33
C GLU A 80 -4.49 -13.90 31.93
N ASN A 81 -4.74 -13.15 30.84
CA ASN A 81 -4.59 -13.62 29.45
C ASN A 81 -3.27 -13.26 28.78
N GLY A 82 -2.33 -12.66 29.51
CA GLY A 82 -1.05 -12.24 28.92
C GLY A 82 -1.11 -10.94 28.10
N PHE A 83 0.06 -10.42 27.75
CA PHE A 83 0.23 -9.24 26.91
C PHE A 83 0.23 -9.63 25.43
N HIS A 84 -0.49 -8.87 24.60
CA HIS A 84 -0.50 -9.05 23.17
C HIS A 84 0.05 -7.79 22.48
N PRO A 85 0.84 -7.91 21.42
CA PRO A 85 1.41 -6.78 20.72
C PRO A 85 0.35 -6.00 19.95
N ALA A 86 0.48 -4.68 19.95
CA ALA A 86 -0.29 -3.76 19.13
C ALA A 86 0.62 -2.67 18.58
N LEU A 87 0.17 -2.03 17.51
CA LEU A 87 0.73 -0.77 17.06
C LEU A 87 0.17 0.35 17.91
N SER A 88 1.03 1.21 18.42
CA SER A 88 0.63 2.40 19.17
C SER A 88 1.09 3.68 18.47
N ALA A 89 0.29 4.71 18.57
CA ALA A 89 0.59 6.05 18.06
C ALA A 89 -0.03 7.10 18.97
N HIS A 90 0.48 8.33 18.87
CA HIS A 90 -0.08 9.50 19.55
C HIS A 90 -0.69 10.42 18.51
N LEU A 91 -1.99 10.63 18.55
CA LEU A 91 -2.71 11.51 17.64
C LEU A 91 -3.52 12.55 18.41
N THR A 92 -3.76 13.68 17.76
CA THR A 92 -4.62 14.76 18.29
C THR A 92 -6.06 14.58 17.84
N THR A 93 -6.97 15.34 18.40
CA THR A 93 -8.38 15.40 17.93
C THR A 93 -8.45 15.80 16.46
N HIS A 94 -7.61 16.74 16.03
CA HIS A 94 -7.59 17.23 14.65
C HIS A 94 -7.06 16.17 13.67
N SER A 95 -6.13 15.32 14.10
CA SER A 95 -5.60 14.22 13.26
C SER A 95 -6.69 13.24 12.86
N MET A 96 -7.67 13.00 13.73
CA MET A 96 -8.83 12.16 13.41
C MET A 96 -9.63 12.69 12.22
N ALA A 97 -9.79 14.02 12.13
CA ALA A 97 -10.47 14.66 11.01
C ALA A 97 -9.61 14.70 9.73
N ILE A 98 -8.28 14.89 9.87
CA ILE A 98 -7.34 14.88 8.72
C ILE A 98 -7.37 13.54 8.01
N TYR A 99 -7.34 12.44 8.76
CA TYR A 99 -7.30 11.08 8.23
C TYR A 99 -8.69 10.47 8.00
N ASP A 100 -9.76 11.18 8.36
CA ASP A 100 -11.15 10.76 8.19
C ASP A 100 -11.43 9.35 8.76
N PHE A 101 -10.96 9.10 9.98
CA PHE A 101 -11.18 7.83 10.63
C PHE A 101 -12.66 7.65 10.98
N GLN A 102 -13.23 6.52 10.58
CA GLN A 102 -14.64 6.21 10.78
C GLN A 102 -14.87 5.60 12.17
N LEU A 103 -15.69 6.26 12.99
CA LEU A 103 -16.09 5.78 14.29
C LEU A 103 -17.10 4.63 14.16
N VAL A 104 -16.86 3.52 14.86
CA VAL A 104 -17.75 2.35 14.91
C VAL A 104 -18.53 2.32 16.24
N GLU A 105 -17.87 2.65 17.36
CA GLU A 105 -18.46 2.58 18.69
C GLU A 105 -17.84 3.66 19.59
N GLY A 106 -18.60 4.15 20.57
CA GLY A 106 -18.16 5.19 21.49
C GLY A 106 -18.16 6.58 20.87
N ARG A 107 -17.11 7.36 21.10
CA ARG A 107 -16.92 8.70 20.55
C ARG A 107 -15.45 8.98 20.19
N LEU A 108 -15.23 9.99 19.40
CA LEU A 108 -13.89 10.57 19.21
C LEU A 108 -13.53 11.46 20.42
N TRP A 109 -12.28 11.82 20.53
CA TRP A 109 -11.82 12.75 21.58
C TRP A 109 -12.43 14.14 21.42
N ASN A 110 -12.51 14.85 22.54
CA ASN A 110 -12.95 16.22 22.60
C ASN A 110 -12.03 17.00 23.54
N ASP A 111 -11.30 17.96 23.02
CA ASP A 111 -10.29 18.76 23.75
C ASP A 111 -10.85 19.51 24.95
N SER A 112 -12.19 19.70 25.02
CA SER A 112 -12.84 20.38 26.14
C SER A 112 -13.09 19.47 27.34
N ILE A 113 -13.13 18.15 27.16
CA ILE A 113 -13.50 17.18 28.21
C ILE A 113 -12.49 16.06 28.41
N ASP A 114 -11.63 15.82 27.41
CA ASP A 114 -10.62 14.79 27.49
C ASP A 114 -9.26 15.41 27.80
N GLU A 115 -8.63 14.91 28.83
CA GLU A 115 -7.24 15.20 29.15
C GLU A 115 -6.37 14.08 28.58
N ALA A 116 -5.28 14.42 27.89
CA ALA A 116 -4.34 13.46 27.34
C ALA A 116 -3.81 12.50 28.41
N PHE A 117 -3.63 13.04 29.60
CA PHE A 117 -3.10 12.31 30.71
C PHE A 117 -3.80 12.76 32.01
N THR A 118 -4.39 11.81 32.70
CA THR A 118 -4.84 11.98 34.07
C THR A 118 -3.95 11.16 34.99
N LYS A 119 -3.91 11.51 36.29
CA LYS A 119 -3.15 10.70 37.27
C LYS A 119 -3.59 9.24 37.33
N ASN A 120 -4.72 8.87 36.74
CA ASN A 120 -5.33 7.55 36.87
C ASN A 120 -5.48 6.79 35.57
N SER A 121 -5.43 7.43 34.40
CA SER A 121 -5.64 6.77 33.10
C SER A 121 -5.16 7.57 31.90
N PHE A 122 -4.86 6.87 30.81
CA PHE A 122 -4.72 7.43 29.47
C PHE A 122 -6.04 7.29 28.72
N LYS A 123 -6.35 8.23 27.83
CA LYS A 123 -7.49 8.12 26.92
C LYS A 123 -7.02 7.57 25.60
N VAL A 124 -7.61 6.45 25.15
CA VAL A 124 -7.24 5.79 23.91
C VAL A 124 -8.43 5.55 23.01
N ILE A 125 -8.15 5.53 21.71
CA ILE A 125 -9.04 5.01 20.68
C ILE A 125 -8.37 3.77 20.09
N ILE A 126 -9.15 2.73 19.81
CA ILE A 126 -8.65 1.45 19.28
C ILE A 126 -9.34 1.13 17.96
N ASN A 127 -8.76 0.23 17.16
CA ASN A 127 -9.44 -0.29 15.98
C ASN A 127 -10.28 -1.54 16.31
N GLU A 128 -11.12 -1.99 15.37
CA GLU A 128 -11.97 -3.18 15.53
C GLU A 128 -11.13 -4.44 15.79
N THR A 129 -9.99 -4.54 15.15
CA THR A 129 -9.05 -5.67 15.36
C THR A 129 -8.53 -5.69 16.79
N ALA A 130 -8.16 -4.56 17.38
CA ALA A 130 -7.76 -4.49 18.79
C ALA A 130 -8.92 -4.91 19.72
N LYS A 131 -10.13 -4.41 19.47
CA LYS A 131 -11.32 -4.82 20.23
C LYS A 131 -11.48 -6.36 20.23
N ARG A 132 -11.33 -6.99 19.08
CA ARG A 132 -11.47 -8.44 18.90
C ARG A 132 -10.33 -9.22 19.56
N VAL A 133 -9.07 -8.81 19.33
CA VAL A 133 -7.88 -9.51 19.84
C VAL A 133 -7.81 -9.48 21.37
N TYR A 134 -8.11 -8.35 21.96
CA TYR A 134 -8.14 -8.22 23.43
C TYR A 134 -9.43 -8.74 24.06
N GLY A 135 -10.44 -9.10 23.27
CA GLY A 135 -11.71 -9.63 23.79
C GLY A 135 -12.55 -8.58 24.53
N ILE A 136 -12.42 -7.29 24.16
CA ILE A 136 -13.15 -6.16 24.78
C ILE A 136 -14.64 -6.29 24.48
N LYS A 137 -15.44 -6.39 25.52
CA LYS A 137 -16.92 -6.52 25.44
C LYS A 137 -17.63 -5.20 25.66
N ASP A 138 -17.14 -4.42 26.60
CA ASP A 138 -17.75 -3.13 27.01
C ASP A 138 -16.64 -2.08 27.15
N ILE A 139 -16.55 -1.16 26.18
CA ILE A 139 -15.51 -0.13 26.13
C ILE A 139 -15.54 0.83 27.34
N THR A 140 -16.67 0.89 28.05
CA THR A 140 -16.83 1.79 29.22
C THR A 140 -16.27 1.16 30.50
N LYS A 141 -16.15 -0.17 30.56
CA LYS A 141 -15.70 -0.92 31.74
C LYS A 141 -14.34 -1.54 31.56
N ASP A 142 -14.07 -2.01 30.35
CA ASP A 142 -12.83 -2.67 30.01
C ASP A 142 -11.71 -1.64 29.83
N LYS A 143 -10.52 -1.93 30.38
CA LYS A 143 -9.34 -1.07 30.27
C LYS A 143 -8.18 -1.88 29.74
N LEU A 144 -7.33 -1.24 28.95
CA LEU A 144 -6.07 -1.82 28.49
C LEU A 144 -4.95 -1.42 29.43
N GLN A 145 -4.12 -2.39 29.83
CA GLN A 145 -2.93 -2.17 30.63
C GLN A 145 -1.70 -2.29 29.73
N PRO A 146 -0.92 -1.20 29.52
CA PRO A 146 0.36 -1.29 28.84
C PRO A 146 1.35 -2.16 29.64
N GLU A 147 2.20 -2.90 28.96
CA GLU A 147 3.26 -3.71 29.59
C GLU A 147 4.38 -2.79 30.12
N GLU A 148 4.80 -1.82 29.33
CA GLU A 148 5.81 -0.84 29.70
C GLU A 148 5.20 0.56 29.95
N PRO A 149 5.82 1.36 30.84
CA PRO A 149 5.41 2.74 31.03
C PRO A 149 5.54 3.56 29.76
N HIS A 150 4.45 4.14 29.32
CA HIS A 150 4.41 4.86 28.04
C HIS A 150 5.05 6.27 28.12
N TYR A 151 5.12 6.85 29.32
CA TYR A 151 5.76 8.13 29.59
C TYR A 151 6.76 8.02 30.75
N ALA A 152 8.02 8.15 30.42
CA ALA A 152 9.05 8.49 31.40
C ALA A 152 9.08 10.03 31.52
N SER A 153 8.25 10.62 32.37
CA SER A 153 8.38 12.01 32.74
C SER A 153 9.21 12.12 34.01
N SER A 154 10.20 13.01 34.02
CA SER A 154 11.03 13.30 35.21
C SER A 154 10.22 13.77 36.43
N SER A 155 8.95 14.06 36.27
CA SER A 155 7.99 14.47 37.32
C SER A 155 7.09 13.35 37.82
N LEU A 156 7.15 12.14 37.23
CA LEU A 156 6.34 10.98 37.63
C LEU A 156 7.24 9.90 38.25
N PRO A 157 6.72 9.09 39.18
CA PRO A 157 7.47 7.94 39.70
C PRO A 157 7.87 6.98 38.58
N ASP A 158 9.07 6.41 38.64
CA ASP A 158 9.65 5.51 37.63
C ASP A 158 8.77 4.28 37.27
N PHE A 159 7.74 4.00 38.03
CA PHE A 159 6.84 2.85 37.87
C PHE A 159 5.38 3.25 37.58
N TYR A 160 5.15 4.47 37.14
CA TYR A 160 3.80 4.92 36.88
C TYR A 160 3.29 4.45 35.51
N ASN A 161 2.49 3.41 35.50
CA ASN A 161 1.90 2.84 34.31
C ASN A 161 0.36 2.71 34.45
N PRO A 162 -0.40 3.82 34.27
CA PRO A 162 -1.83 3.78 34.43
C PRO A 162 -2.52 3.02 33.29
N PRO A 163 -3.69 2.44 33.55
CA PRO A 163 -4.48 1.79 32.53
C PRO A 163 -4.98 2.79 31.48
N CYS A 164 -5.25 2.28 30.29
CA CYS A 164 -5.85 3.03 29.20
C CYS A 164 -7.38 2.87 29.22
N GLU A 165 -8.10 3.98 29.27
CA GLU A 165 -9.54 4.03 29.12
C GLU A 165 -9.91 4.18 27.65
N ILE A 166 -10.74 3.25 27.14
CA ILE A 166 -11.16 3.22 25.75
C ILE A 166 -12.29 4.21 25.56
N VAL A 167 -12.06 5.26 24.78
CA VAL A 167 -13.05 6.29 24.46
C VAL A 167 -13.88 5.90 23.25
N GLY A 168 -13.29 5.25 22.27
CA GLY A 168 -13.96 4.84 21.06
C GLY A 168 -13.24 3.74 20.31
N VAL A 169 -13.97 3.16 19.37
CA VAL A 169 -13.49 2.15 18.43
C VAL A 169 -13.68 2.70 17.03
N ILE A 170 -12.62 2.72 16.25
CA ILE A 170 -12.64 3.10 14.83
C ILE A 170 -12.57 1.87 13.96
N LYS A 171 -13.04 2.02 12.70
CA LYS A 171 -12.96 1.00 11.68
C LYS A 171 -11.51 0.58 11.48
N ASP A 172 -11.31 -0.69 11.12
CA ASP A 172 -10.00 -1.20 10.77
C ASP A 172 -9.39 -0.45 9.58
N PHE A 173 -8.11 -0.16 9.67
CA PHE A 173 -7.36 0.56 8.65
C PHE A 173 -5.94 0.00 8.47
N ASN A 174 -5.37 0.23 7.29
CA ASN A 174 -4.08 -0.33 6.92
C ASN A 174 -2.98 0.73 7.01
N VAL A 175 -2.13 0.65 8.04
CA VAL A 175 -0.92 1.48 8.19
C VAL A 175 0.33 0.81 7.65
N ARG A 176 0.23 -0.46 7.26
CA ARG A 176 1.30 -1.25 6.68
C ARG A 176 0.90 -1.77 5.32
N HIS A 177 1.85 -2.43 4.66
CA HIS A 177 1.62 -3.05 3.38
C HIS A 177 0.38 -3.97 3.42
N LEU A 178 -0.49 -3.92 2.40
CA LEU A 178 -1.73 -4.72 2.31
C LEU A 178 -1.49 -6.24 2.32
N SER A 179 -0.25 -6.69 2.13
CA SER A 179 0.10 -8.10 2.32
C SER A 179 0.05 -8.56 3.78
N GLN A 180 0.18 -7.61 4.72
CA GLN A 180 0.14 -7.91 6.15
C GLN A 180 -1.31 -7.82 6.66
N SER A 181 -1.63 -8.68 7.64
CA SER A 181 -2.91 -8.60 8.34
C SER A 181 -3.03 -7.28 9.11
N ILE A 182 -4.25 -6.76 9.19
CA ILE A 182 -4.53 -5.59 10.02
C ILE A 182 -4.20 -5.96 11.46
N GLN A 183 -3.32 -5.16 12.06
CA GLN A 183 -2.85 -5.37 13.41
C GLN A 183 -3.75 -4.64 14.41
N PRO A 184 -3.78 -5.08 15.68
CA PRO A 184 -4.35 -4.27 16.74
C PRO A 184 -3.67 -2.92 16.78
N VAL A 185 -4.45 -1.84 16.88
CA VAL A 185 -3.97 -0.46 16.98
C VAL A 185 -4.54 0.19 18.22
N VAL A 186 -3.68 0.83 19.00
CA VAL A 186 -4.05 1.62 20.18
C VAL A 186 -3.53 3.04 19.98
N ILE A 187 -4.42 4.00 19.82
CA ILE A 187 -4.07 5.39 19.59
C ILE A 187 -4.28 6.17 20.87
N TYR A 188 -3.20 6.75 21.38
CA TYR A 188 -3.24 7.61 22.54
C TYR A 188 -3.64 9.02 22.15
N TYR A 189 -4.51 9.61 22.95
CA TYR A 189 -4.80 11.03 22.83
C TYR A 189 -3.59 11.88 23.19
N HIS A 190 -3.19 12.73 22.27
CA HIS A 190 -2.14 13.72 22.47
C HIS A 190 -2.73 15.13 22.48
N ASP A 191 -2.55 15.84 23.58
CA ASP A 191 -2.92 17.26 23.65
C ASP A 191 -1.88 18.09 22.88
N ALA A 192 -2.31 18.67 21.79
CA ALA A 192 -1.48 19.51 20.93
C ALA A 192 -0.94 20.77 21.66
N SER A 193 -1.45 21.14 22.84
CA SER A 193 -0.96 22.24 23.64
C SER A 193 0.30 21.88 24.44
N ILE A 194 0.53 20.57 24.65
CA ILE A 194 1.63 20.05 25.45
C ILE A 194 2.79 19.65 24.53
N GLY A 195 3.91 20.30 24.67
CA GLY A 195 5.14 20.00 23.93
C GLY A 195 5.44 20.93 22.77
N GLY A 196 6.55 20.68 22.09
CA GLY A 196 7.00 21.45 20.94
C GLY A 196 6.28 21.02 19.65
N ILE A 197 6.16 21.93 18.70
CA ILE A 197 5.73 21.57 17.35
C ILE A 197 6.91 20.92 16.64
N TYR A 198 6.79 19.63 16.39
CA TYR A 198 7.79 18.90 15.61
C TYR A 198 7.34 18.73 14.16
N THR A 199 6.06 18.50 13.96
CA THR A 199 5.44 18.33 12.66
C THR A 199 4.13 19.09 12.55
N VAL A 200 3.79 19.51 11.36
CA VAL A 200 2.46 19.98 10.97
C VAL A 200 1.92 19.01 9.94
N THR A 201 0.75 18.49 10.20
CA THR A 201 0.00 17.64 9.27
C THR A 201 -1.29 18.36 8.88
N ALA A 202 -1.62 18.36 7.60
CA ALA A 202 -2.80 19.06 7.12
C ALA A 202 -3.45 18.37 5.93
N SER A 203 -4.79 18.42 5.87
CA SER A 203 -5.56 18.05 4.69
C SER A 203 -5.96 19.29 3.91
N TYR A 204 -6.01 19.18 2.59
CA TYR A 204 -6.26 20.28 1.68
C TYR A 204 -7.09 19.84 0.47
N LYS A 205 -7.63 20.80 -0.30
CA LYS A 205 -8.27 20.50 -1.58
C LYS A 205 -7.21 20.33 -2.67
N HIS A 206 -7.34 19.30 -3.49
CA HIS A 206 -6.36 18.91 -4.53
C HIS A 206 -5.88 20.10 -5.39
N GLU A 207 -6.80 20.99 -5.77
CA GLU A 207 -6.53 22.20 -6.54
C GLU A 207 -5.56 23.19 -5.86
N ASN A 208 -5.44 23.12 -4.54
CA ASN A 208 -4.61 23.99 -3.72
C ASN A 208 -3.20 23.45 -3.44
N LYS A 209 -2.86 22.25 -3.90
CA LYS A 209 -1.59 21.55 -3.59
C LYS A 209 -0.36 22.46 -3.68
N ALA A 210 -0.19 23.16 -4.81
CA ALA A 210 0.96 24.04 -5.02
C ALA A 210 0.99 25.24 -4.05
N LYS A 211 -0.19 25.83 -3.77
CA LYS A 211 -0.33 26.95 -2.83
C LYS A 211 -0.04 26.53 -1.40
N VAL A 212 -0.47 25.34 -1.02
CA VAL A 212 -0.24 24.74 0.29
C VAL A 212 1.26 24.51 0.53
N ILE A 213 1.96 23.94 -0.45
CA ILE A 213 3.40 23.70 -0.36
C ILE A 213 4.18 25.01 -0.24
N ASP A 214 3.82 26.02 -1.05
CA ASP A 214 4.46 27.34 -1.01
C ASP A 214 4.17 28.06 0.33
N PHE A 215 2.95 27.99 0.84
CA PHE A 215 2.58 28.53 2.14
C PHE A 215 3.37 27.90 3.27
N LEU A 216 3.45 26.55 3.33
CA LEU A 216 4.18 25.83 4.36
C LEU A 216 5.68 26.08 4.29
N ARG A 217 6.24 26.23 3.07
CA ARG A 217 7.65 26.61 2.88
C ARG A 217 7.93 27.98 3.50
N ARG A 218 7.14 29.00 3.16
CA ARG A 218 7.29 30.34 3.71
C ARG A 218 7.11 30.36 5.23
N LEU A 219 6.14 29.61 5.72
CA LEU A 219 5.93 29.48 7.16
C LEU A 219 7.13 28.83 7.86
N TYR A 220 7.74 27.81 7.24
CA TYR A 220 8.95 27.19 7.73
C TYR A 220 10.12 28.16 7.76
N GLU A 221 10.34 28.92 6.67
CA GLU A 221 11.38 29.94 6.59
C GLU A 221 11.16 31.05 7.62
N GLU A 222 9.93 31.53 7.80
CA GLU A 222 9.56 32.55 8.77
C GLU A 222 9.74 32.06 10.22
N SER A 223 9.39 30.80 10.50
CA SER A 223 9.43 30.26 11.87
C SER A 223 10.80 29.75 12.30
N THR A 224 11.62 29.29 11.36
CA THR A 224 12.90 28.64 11.64
C THR A 224 14.13 29.45 11.17
N GLY A 225 13.95 30.40 10.25
CA GLY A 225 15.03 31.12 9.57
C GLY A 225 15.83 30.25 8.60
N ARG A 226 15.36 29.07 8.22
CA ARG A 226 16.04 28.11 7.32
C ARG A 226 15.31 27.96 6.01
N THR A 227 16.04 27.49 4.99
CA THR A 227 15.51 27.28 3.61
C THR A 227 15.45 25.82 3.22
N ASP A 228 15.89 24.90 4.08
CA ASP A 228 15.89 23.45 3.84
C ASP A 228 14.54 22.79 4.18
N PHE A 229 13.45 23.37 3.65
CA PHE A 229 12.09 22.88 3.85
C PHE A 229 11.89 21.50 3.24
N GLU A 230 11.48 20.55 4.04
CA GLU A 230 11.12 19.19 3.62
C GLU A 230 9.66 18.91 3.99
N TYR A 231 8.97 18.25 3.08
CA TYR A 231 7.60 17.80 3.29
C TYR A 231 7.40 16.40 2.75
N THR A 232 6.38 15.75 3.23
CA THR A 232 5.99 14.40 2.81
C THR A 232 4.50 14.42 2.48
N LEU A 233 4.16 13.90 1.31
CA LEU A 233 2.77 13.60 0.96
C LEU A 233 2.48 12.15 1.36
N ILE A 234 1.37 11.93 2.02
CA ILE A 234 0.99 10.57 2.45
C ILE A 234 0.85 9.62 1.25
N GLU A 235 0.33 10.13 0.14
CA GLU A 235 0.25 9.39 -1.13
C GLU A 235 1.61 8.93 -1.66
N ASP A 236 2.66 9.75 -1.50
CA ASP A 236 4.03 9.43 -1.94
C ASP A 236 4.66 8.36 -1.05
N GLU A 237 4.41 8.40 0.26
CA GLU A 237 4.87 7.35 1.19
C GLU A 237 4.21 6.00 0.88
N LEU A 238 2.92 6.01 0.60
CA LEU A 238 2.23 4.81 0.13
C LEU A 238 2.82 4.29 -1.18
N GLN A 239 3.09 5.19 -2.14
CA GLN A 239 3.72 4.77 -3.41
C GLN A 239 5.12 4.20 -3.20
N LYS A 240 5.91 4.72 -2.25
CA LYS A 240 7.22 4.15 -1.92
C LYS A 240 7.08 2.74 -1.35
N MET A 241 6.11 2.53 -0.45
CA MET A 241 5.82 1.22 0.14
C MET A 241 5.49 0.16 -0.93
N TYR A 242 4.75 0.56 -2.00
CA TYR A 242 4.39 -0.33 -3.11
C TYR A 242 5.39 -0.33 -4.28
N ARG A 243 6.50 0.40 -4.18
CA ARG A 243 7.51 0.45 -5.25
C ARG A 243 8.16 -0.92 -5.49
N GLU A 244 8.47 -1.63 -4.43
CA GLU A 244 9.07 -2.97 -4.51
C GLU A 244 8.14 -3.94 -5.23
N ASP A 245 6.85 -3.94 -4.90
CA ASP A 245 5.85 -4.76 -5.57
C ASP A 245 5.77 -4.46 -7.07
N ARG A 246 5.81 -3.19 -7.46
CA ARG A 246 5.83 -2.80 -8.88
C ARG A 246 7.07 -3.31 -9.60
N GLN A 247 8.22 -3.29 -8.96
CA GLN A 247 9.45 -3.85 -9.53
C GLN A 247 9.32 -5.35 -9.74
N VAL A 248 8.80 -6.08 -8.76
CA VAL A 248 8.53 -7.52 -8.86
C VAL A 248 7.57 -7.82 -10.01
N VAL A 249 6.46 -7.08 -10.14
CA VAL A 249 5.51 -7.23 -11.27
C VAL A 249 6.20 -6.98 -12.62
N ASN A 250 7.03 -5.96 -12.73
CA ASN A 250 7.77 -5.67 -13.97
C ASN A 250 8.73 -6.80 -14.33
N ILE A 251 9.44 -7.35 -13.35
CA ILE A 251 10.36 -8.50 -13.53
C ILE A 251 9.58 -9.73 -14.01
N TYR A 252 8.47 -10.08 -13.36
CA TYR A 252 7.64 -11.20 -13.78
C TYR A 252 7.07 -11.00 -15.19
N THR A 253 6.64 -9.79 -15.52
CA THR A 253 6.12 -9.46 -16.86
C THR A 253 7.20 -9.65 -17.94
N LEU A 254 8.44 -9.21 -17.64
CA LEU A 254 9.58 -9.41 -18.54
C LEU A 254 9.87 -10.89 -18.76
N PHE A 255 9.96 -11.68 -17.69
CA PHE A 255 10.21 -13.12 -17.79
C PHE A 255 9.07 -13.85 -18.50
N ALA A 256 7.83 -13.47 -18.25
CA ALA A 256 6.68 -14.02 -18.98
C ALA A 256 6.77 -13.72 -20.47
N GLY A 257 7.16 -12.50 -20.86
CA GLY A 257 7.39 -12.13 -22.25
C GLY A 257 8.48 -12.97 -22.91
N ILE A 258 9.61 -13.17 -22.23
CA ILE A 258 10.72 -14.02 -22.71
C ILE A 258 10.25 -15.48 -22.85
N ALA A 259 9.52 -16.01 -21.87
CA ALA A 259 8.99 -17.37 -21.92
C ALA A 259 8.03 -17.59 -23.10
N ILE A 260 7.12 -16.64 -23.35
CA ILE A 260 6.22 -16.67 -24.51
C ILE A 260 7.02 -16.61 -25.81
N PHE A 261 8.04 -15.78 -25.89
CA PHE A 261 8.89 -15.68 -27.08
C PHE A 261 9.62 -16.99 -27.38
N ILE A 262 10.28 -17.59 -26.38
CA ILE A 262 10.98 -18.87 -26.52
C ILE A 262 9.99 -19.99 -26.92
N SER A 263 8.83 -20.05 -26.27
CA SER A 263 7.78 -21.02 -26.59
C SER A 263 7.26 -20.86 -28.01
N SER A 264 7.12 -19.61 -28.48
CA SER A 264 6.69 -19.32 -29.87
C SER A 264 7.76 -19.76 -30.88
N LEU A 265 9.07 -19.60 -30.57
CA LEU A 265 10.16 -20.12 -31.43
C LEU A 265 10.16 -21.65 -31.47
N GLY A 266 9.95 -22.31 -30.32
CA GLY A 266 9.80 -23.76 -30.25
C GLY A 266 8.64 -24.27 -31.11
N LEU A 267 7.47 -23.65 -30.98
CA LEU A 267 6.30 -23.98 -31.76
C LEU A 267 6.51 -23.74 -33.27
N LEU A 268 7.18 -22.64 -33.60
CA LEU A 268 7.55 -22.33 -34.99
C LEU A 268 8.47 -23.42 -35.57
N SER A 269 9.48 -23.85 -34.85
CA SER A 269 10.44 -24.89 -35.31
C SER A 269 9.72 -26.23 -35.51
N ILE A 270 8.89 -26.66 -34.56
CA ILE A 270 8.15 -27.92 -34.68
C ILE A 270 7.14 -27.83 -35.84
N SER A 271 6.46 -26.70 -36.03
CA SER A 271 5.50 -26.52 -37.12
C SER A 271 6.19 -26.56 -38.49
N LEU A 272 7.35 -25.96 -38.64
CA LEU A 272 8.13 -26.02 -39.88
C LEU A 272 8.57 -27.45 -40.21
N PHE A 273 9.03 -28.21 -39.23
CA PHE A 273 9.45 -29.60 -39.40
C PHE A 273 8.24 -30.48 -39.80
N ASP A 274 7.11 -30.37 -39.10
CA ASP A 274 5.92 -31.14 -39.36
C ASP A 274 5.34 -30.83 -40.76
N ILE A 275 5.34 -29.59 -41.19
CA ILE A 275 4.89 -29.16 -42.50
C ILE A 275 5.82 -29.73 -43.59
N ARG A 276 7.17 -29.71 -43.39
CA ARG A 276 8.13 -30.28 -44.36
C ARG A 276 7.93 -31.77 -44.53
N GLN A 277 7.71 -32.51 -43.48
CA GLN A 277 7.39 -33.94 -43.57
C GLN A 277 6.10 -34.23 -44.37
N ARG A 278 5.16 -33.33 -44.37
CA ARG A 278 3.87 -33.49 -45.04
C ARG A 278 3.81 -32.83 -46.43
N TYR A 279 4.91 -32.28 -46.91
CA TYR A 279 4.94 -31.60 -48.21
C TYR A 279 4.44 -32.50 -49.39
N ARG A 280 4.81 -33.77 -49.37
CA ARG A 280 4.38 -34.75 -50.39
C ARG A 280 2.85 -35.00 -50.31
N GLU A 281 2.32 -35.15 -49.13
CA GLU A 281 0.87 -35.32 -48.90
C GLU A 281 0.09 -34.08 -49.34
N ILE A 282 0.60 -32.90 -48.97
CA ILE A 282 -0.01 -31.60 -49.36
C ILE A 282 0.05 -31.42 -50.89
N GLY A 283 1.18 -31.77 -51.51
CA GLY A 283 1.38 -31.72 -52.97
C GLY A 283 0.42 -32.61 -53.73
N LEU A 284 0.29 -33.88 -53.29
CA LEU A 284 -0.63 -34.83 -53.89
C LEU A 284 -2.12 -34.38 -53.81
N ARG A 285 -2.50 -33.84 -52.66
CA ARG A 285 -3.88 -33.31 -52.49
C ARG A 285 -4.15 -32.11 -53.41
N LYS A 286 -3.17 -31.21 -53.56
CA LYS A 286 -3.25 -30.06 -54.46
C LYS A 286 -3.37 -30.46 -55.92
N VAL A 287 -2.58 -31.45 -56.36
CA VAL A 287 -2.72 -32.01 -57.72
C VAL A 287 -4.08 -32.61 -57.93
N ASN A 288 -4.68 -33.19 -56.92
CA ASN A 288 -6.06 -33.71 -56.96
C ASN A 288 -7.15 -32.63 -56.75
N GLY A 289 -6.80 -31.31 -56.79
CA GLY A 289 -7.75 -30.22 -56.79
C GLY A 289 -8.11 -29.65 -55.40
N ALA A 290 -7.41 -30.07 -54.34
CA ALA A 290 -7.63 -29.49 -53.00
C ALA A 290 -7.17 -28.02 -52.96
N GLN A 291 -8.03 -27.17 -52.40
CA GLN A 291 -7.74 -25.75 -52.17
C GLN A 291 -7.00 -25.55 -50.82
N ALA A 292 -6.37 -24.41 -50.68
CA ALA A 292 -5.70 -24.04 -49.41
C ALA A 292 -6.63 -24.17 -48.20
N LYS A 293 -7.91 -23.80 -48.34
CA LYS A 293 -8.95 -23.90 -47.28
C LYS A 293 -9.15 -25.33 -46.76
N ASP A 294 -8.85 -26.35 -47.56
CA ASP A 294 -9.03 -27.75 -47.18
C ASP A 294 -7.83 -28.29 -46.41
N ILE A 295 -6.66 -27.64 -46.57
CA ILE A 295 -5.38 -28.00 -45.92
C ILE A 295 -5.28 -27.35 -44.52
N TYR A 296 -5.81 -26.12 -44.32
CA TYR A 296 -5.74 -25.40 -43.05
C TYR A 296 -6.33 -26.18 -41.87
N PRO A 297 -7.58 -26.72 -41.94
CA PRO A 297 -8.18 -27.41 -40.81
C PRO A 297 -7.39 -28.66 -40.40
N LEU A 298 -6.81 -29.36 -41.37
CA LEU A 298 -6.05 -30.57 -41.12
C LEU A 298 -4.81 -30.33 -40.27
N LEU A 299 -4.11 -29.24 -40.54
CA LEU A 299 -2.90 -28.88 -39.84
C LEU A 299 -3.20 -28.19 -38.47
N ILE A 300 -4.19 -27.29 -38.48
CA ILE A 300 -4.57 -26.55 -37.25
C ILE A 300 -5.16 -27.48 -36.19
N LYS A 301 -5.97 -28.48 -36.58
CA LYS A 301 -6.61 -29.40 -35.62
C LYS A 301 -5.62 -30.11 -34.72
N LYS A 302 -4.45 -30.51 -35.24
CA LYS A 302 -3.36 -31.13 -34.45
C LYS A 302 -2.83 -30.19 -33.39
N TYR A 303 -2.53 -28.92 -33.75
CA TYR A 303 -2.00 -27.94 -32.83
C TYR A 303 -3.01 -27.48 -31.78
N LEU A 304 -4.30 -27.34 -32.19
CA LEU A 304 -5.37 -27.04 -31.24
C LEU A 304 -5.53 -28.16 -30.19
N SER A 305 -5.41 -29.43 -30.61
CA SER A 305 -5.45 -30.55 -29.66
C SER A 305 -4.32 -30.49 -28.65
N VAL A 306 -3.07 -30.25 -29.11
CA VAL A 306 -1.90 -30.12 -28.21
C VAL A 306 -2.06 -28.91 -27.30
N MET A 307 -2.52 -27.78 -27.81
CA MET A 307 -2.78 -26.58 -27.00
C MET A 307 -3.87 -26.83 -25.96
N GLY A 308 -4.94 -27.55 -26.34
CA GLY A 308 -6.00 -27.90 -25.40
C GLY A 308 -5.49 -28.74 -24.21
N VAL A 309 -4.67 -29.77 -24.52
CA VAL A 309 -4.04 -30.59 -23.45
C VAL A 309 -3.10 -29.75 -22.59
N ALA A 310 -2.26 -28.89 -23.21
CA ALA A 310 -1.36 -28.02 -22.47
C ALA A 310 -2.12 -27.05 -21.55
N THR A 311 -3.21 -26.47 -22.03
CA THR A 311 -4.08 -25.59 -21.22
C THR A 311 -4.73 -26.35 -20.06
N LEU A 312 -5.24 -27.56 -20.30
CA LEU A 312 -5.84 -28.41 -19.26
C LEU A 312 -4.84 -28.74 -18.12
N LEU A 313 -3.55 -28.90 -18.44
CA LEU A 313 -2.50 -29.15 -17.46
C LEU A 313 -2.02 -27.87 -16.77
N SER A 314 -1.95 -26.75 -17.51
CA SER A 314 -1.39 -25.49 -16.98
C SER A 314 -2.32 -24.81 -15.97
N ILE A 315 -3.64 -24.89 -16.14
CA ILE A 315 -4.60 -24.24 -15.24
C ILE A 315 -4.45 -24.75 -13.80
N PRO A 316 -4.52 -26.06 -13.50
CA PRO A 316 -4.39 -26.55 -12.13
C PRO A 316 -2.99 -26.27 -11.54
N LEU A 317 -1.92 -26.38 -12.33
CA LEU A 317 -0.57 -26.04 -11.88
C LEU A 317 -0.45 -24.57 -11.51
N SER A 318 -0.97 -23.68 -12.34
CA SER A 318 -0.99 -22.25 -12.07
C SER A 318 -1.84 -21.92 -10.85
N TRP A 319 -2.97 -22.57 -10.70
CA TRP A 319 -3.85 -22.40 -9.53
C TRP A 319 -3.12 -22.77 -8.22
N ILE A 320 -2.45 -23.91 -8.19
CA ILE A 320 -1.67 -24.36 -7.03
C ILE A 320 -0.54 -23.36 -6.75
N ALA A 321 0.23 -22.98 -7.76
CA ALA A 321 1.35 -22.05 -7.60
C ALA A 321 0.89 -20.68 -7.05
N ILE A 322 -0.19 -20.11 -7.61
CA ILE A 322 -0.73 -18.84 -7.15
C ILE A 322 -1.30 -18.96 -5.73
N THR A 323 -1.98 -20.07 -5.43
CA THR A 323 -2.53 -20.30 -4.08
C THR A 323 -1.42 -20.40 -3.04
N LEU A 324 -0.33 -21.09 -3.35
CA LEU A 324 0.84 -21.18 -2.47
C LEU A 324 1.49 -19.80 -2.29
N TYR A 325 1.65 -19.03 -3.36
CA TYR A 325 2.20 -17.67 -3.28
C TYR A 325 1.32 -16.72 -2.45
N LEU A 326 0.00 -16.83 -2.58
CA LEU A 326 -0.94 -15.99 -1.85
C LEU A 326 -1.17 -16.41 -0.39
N GLN A 327 -0.60 -17.54 0.07
CA GLN A 327 -0.78 -17.98 1.46
C GLN A 327 -0.23 -16.96 2.47
N ASP A 328 0.87 -16.30 2.13
CA ASP A 328 1.55 -15.33 2.98
C ASP A 328 0.89 -13.93 2.95
N PHE A 329 -0.11 -13.73 2.07
CA PHE A 329 -0.81 -12.46 1.96
C PHE A 329 -2.09 -12.45 2.82
N ALA A 330 -2.24 -11.43 3.64
CA ALA A 330 -3.41 -11.24 4.49
C ALA A 330 -4.68 -10.92 3.69
N HIS A 331 -4.55 -10.06 2.68
CA HIS A 331 -5.63 -9.75 1.74
C HIS A 331 -5.38 -10.47 0.42
N LYS A 332 -6.03 -11.63 0.28
CA LYS A 332 -5.94 -12.44 -0.94
C LYS A 332 -6.84 -11.85 -2.02
N ALA A 333 -6.25 -11.48 -3.14
CA ALA A 333 -7.04 -11.16 -4.32
C ALA A 333 -7.85 -12.40 -4.73
N PRO A 334 -9.15 -12.28 -5.03
CA PRO A 334 -9.95 -13.41 -5.45
C PRO A 334 -9.41 -13.93 -6.79
N LEU A 335 -9.07 -15.21 -6.84
CA LEU A 335 -8.70 -15.90 -8.08
C LEU A 335 -9.96 -16.11 -8.89
N THR A 336 -10.26 -15.18 -9.78
CA THR A 336 -11.44 -15.26 -10.66
C THR A 336 -11.11 -16.06 -11.91
N PHE A 337 -12.10 -16.78 -12.42
CA PHE A 337 -11.97 -17.55 -13.65
C PHE A 337 -11.59 -16.67 -14.87
N ASP A 338 -11.99 -15.41 -14.85
CA ASP A 338 -11.72 -14.44 -15.92
C ASP A 338 -10.23 -14.23 -16.15
N LEU A 339 -9.41 -14.23 -15.08
CA LEU A 339 -7.96 -14.10 -15.20
C LEU A 339 -7.33 -15.23 -16.00
N PHE A 340 -7.76 -16.46 -15.74
CA PHE A 340 -7.30 -17.64 -16.49
C PHE A 340 -7.82 -17.63 -17.93
N ALA A 341 -9.07 -17.23 -18.14
CA ALA A 341 -9.66 -17.12 -19.46
C ALA A 341 -8.90 -16.10 -20.34
N VAL A 342 -8.55 -14.93 -19.80
CA VAL A 342 -7.78 -13.91 -20.52
C VAL A 342 -6.36 -14.42 -20.83
N ALA A 343 -5.67 -15.04 -19.88
CA ALA A 343 -4.34 -15.59 -20.08
C ALA A 343 -4.34 -16.69 -21.17
N VAL A 344 -5.32 -17.61 -21.14
CA VAL A 344 -5.50 -18.66 -22.16
C VAL A 344 -5.83 -18.04 -23.52
N ALA A 345 -6.68 -17.02 -23.58
CA ALA A 345 -7.03 -16.36 -24.82
C ALA A 345 -5.79 -15.68 -25.47
N ILE A 346 -4.98 -14.97 -24.69
CA ILE A 346 -3.78 -14.30 -25.19
C ILE A 346 -2.75 -15.32 -25.70
N THR A 347 -2.45 -16.35 -24.91
CA THR A 347 -1.46 -17.38 -25.30
C THR A 347 -1.93 -18.17 -26.50
N THR A 348 -3.21 -18.51 -26.59
CA THR A 348 -3.82 -19.17 -27.75
C THR A 348 -3.76 -18.30 -28.99
N ALA A 349 -4.07 -17.01 -28.88
CA ALA A 349 -4.01 -16.08 -30.01
C ALA A 349 -2.58 -15.95 -30.56
N ILE A 350 -1.55 -15.79 -29.70
CA ILE A 350 -0.15 -15.70 -30.10
C ILE A 350 0.29 -17.00 -30.80
N SER A 351 -0.06 -18.15 -30.23
CA SER A 351 0.29 -19.45 -30.79
C SER A 351 -0.36 -19.68 -32.15
N LEU A 352 -1.65 -19.36 -32.28
CA LEU A 352 -2.36 -19.46 -33.57
C LEU A 352 -1.79 -18.53 -34.62
N LEU A 353 -1.46 -17.29 -34.29
CA LEU A 353 -0.83 -16.36 -35.22
C LEU A 353 0.51 -16.88 -35.74
N THR A 354 1.32 -17.48 -34.85
CA THR A 354 2.60 -18.10 -35.21
C THR A 354 2.40 -19.25 -36.19
N ILE A 355 1.42 -20.14 -35.92
CA ILE A 355 1.15 -21.33 -36.73
C ILE A 355 0.50 -20.95 -38.06
N ILE A 356 -0.52 -20.09 -38.07
CA ILE A 356 -1.25 -19.68 -39.26
C ILE A 356 -0.31 -19.09 -40.30
N ARG A 357 0.64 -18.25 -39.87
CA ARG A 357 1.66 -17.68 -40.76
C ARG A 357 2.48 -18.76 -41.48
N GLN A 358 2.84 -19.85 -40.78
CA GLN A 358 3.58 -20.96 -41.36
C GLN A 358 2.73 -21.83 -42.30
N ILE A 359 1.52 -22.16 -41.88
CA ILE A 359 0.57 -22.91 -42.69
C ILE A 359 0.25 -22.16 -43.98
N SER A 360 0.05 -20.84 -43.92
CA SER A 360 -0.22 -20.00 -45.07
C SER A 360 0.96 -20.07 -46.08
N LYS A 361 2.20 -20.03 -45.64
CA LYS A 361 3.35 -20.23 -46.53
C LYS A 361 3.33 -21.60 -47.15
N ALA A 362 3.07 -22.65 -46.38
CA ALA A 362 3.04 -24.02 -46.86
C ALA A 362 1.88 -24.27 -47.84
N ALA A 363 0.69 -23.74 -47.54
CA ALA A 363 -0.50 -23.88 -48.40
C ALA A 363 -0.36 -23.15 -49.75
N ASN A 364 0.52 -22.16 -49.86
CA ASN A 364 0.77 -21.39 -51.10
C ASN A 364 2.00 -21.87 -51.91
N ILE A 365 2.66 -22.94 -51.48
CA ILE A 365 3.78 -23.52 -52.26
C ILE A 365 3.27 -24.10 -53.58
N ASN A 366 4.00 -23.83 -54.65
CA ASN A 366 3.71 -24.38 -55.99
C ASN A 366 4.03 -25.90 -56.02
N PRO A 367 3.04 -26.78 -56.34
CA PRO A 367 3.25 -28.22 -56.38
C PRO A 367 4.38 -28.65 -57.31
N ALA A 368 4.59 -27.93 -58.43
CA ALA A 368 5.65 -28.24 -59.41
C ALA A 368 7.07 -28.10 -58.82
N SER A 369 7.26 -27.23 -57.83
CA SER A 369 8.58 -27.06 -57.19
C SER A 369 8.92 -28.19 -56.20
N ILE A 370 7.91 -28.89 -55.68
CA ILE A 370 8.09 -30.01 -54.74
C ILE A 370 8.53 -31.28 -55.54
N MET A 371 7.97 -31.47 -56.74
CA MET A 371 8.27 -32.66 -57.59
C MET A 371 9.61 -32.52 -58.35
N LYS A 372 10.19 -31.33 -58.49
CA LYS A 372 11.42 -31.09 -59.23
C LYS A 372 12.70 -31.27 -58.37
N ASN A 373 12.58 -31.35 -57.06
CA ASN A 373 13.71 -31.49 -56.13
C ASN A 373 13.92 -32.93 -55.63
N GLU A 374 13.37 -33.92 -56.34
CA GLU A 374 13.84 -35.31 -56.35
C GLU A 374 14.66 -35.54 -57.64
#